data_9393c238934bd87932bc3bf38e37c74f
#
_entry.id   9393c238934bd87932bc3bf38e37c74f
#
_cell.length_a   1.000
_cell.length_b   1.000
_cell.length_c   1.000
_cell.angle_alpha   90.00
_cell.angle_beta   90.00
_cell.angle_gamma   90.00
#
_symmetry.space_group_name_H-M   'P 1'
#
loop_
_entity.id
_entity.type
_entity.pdbx_description
1 polymer ?
#
loop_
_entity_poly.entity_id
_entity_poly.type
_entity_poly.pdbx_seq_one_letter_code
_entity_poly.pdbx_strand_id
1 'polypeptide(L)'
;MRPSARLLLLAVMLSGCASVATIDVAVQRPSPAEVLRFGVDTFAFANESRTNNPGKPDLYANYCFVMARGVIQFQRFARFEPGAPRLTADEYTERVKRVVARASWRDPLPPDDRVVIPGYASLHAFSHDQEAAVKAGLVGRFWTLVHWTNWRVVFPMPRWQQERVAREALAEVAEGRPVQLLVTNFPTWELNHTVVAYAYRQDSDGNVLFTVYDPNDPREPGRVTFDRAERRFEASRLYDTHVGPIRAFRMYYGALL
;
A
#
# COMPACT_ATOMS: atom_id res chain seq x y z
N MET A 1 -22.46 13.91 -72.32
CA MET A 1 -22.96 12.92 -71.35
C MET A 1 -21.83 12.54 -70.47
N ARG A 2 -21.82 12.97 -69.17
CA ARG A 2 -20.84 12.60 -68.17
C ARG A 2 -21.56 11.85 -67.05
N PRO A 3 -21.14 10.67 -66.61
CA PRO A 3 -21.75 10.00 -65.48
C PRO A 3 -21.14 10.52 -64.15
N SER A 4 -22.05 10.80 -63.22
CA SER A 4 -21.75 11.24 -61.83
C SER A 4 -21.30 10.07 -60.99
N ALA A 5 -20.13 10.15 -60.44
CA ALA A 5 -19.63 9.21 -59.43
C ALA A 5 -20.28 9.54 -58.08
N ARG A 6 -21.09 8.64 -57.54
CA ARG A 6 -21.59 8.69 -56.18
C ARG A 6 -20.56 8.07 -55.26
N LEU A 7 -19.99 8.90 -54.40
CA LEU A 7 -19.08 8.46 -53.32
C LEU A 7 -19.94 7.85 -52.19
N LEU A 8 -19.82 6.55 -51.96
CA LEU A 8 -20.46 5.86 -50.87
C LEU A 8 -19.51 5.95 -49.65
N LEU A 9 -19.87 6.80 -48.69
CA LEU A 9 -19.16 6.83 -47.39
C LEU A 9 -19.66 5.67 -46.54
N LEU A 10 -18.79 4.67 -46.36
CA LEU A 10 -19.03 3.54 -45.47
C LEU A 10 -18.60 3.96 -44.06
N ALA A 11 -19.56 4.34 -43.20
CA ALA A 11 -19.32 4.58 -41.79
C ALA A 11 -19.20 3.24 -41.06
N VAL A 12 -17.99 2.81 -40.77
CA VAL A 12 -17.73 1.65 -39.91
C VAL A 12 -17.93 2.08 -38.45
N MET A 13 -19.09 1.76 -37.91
CA MET A 13 -19.39 1.86 -36.50
C MET A 13 -18.63 0.73 -35.77
N LEU A 14 -17.46 1.02 -35.24
CA LEU A 14 -16.76 0.14 -34.29
C LEU A 14 -17.49 0.19 -32.96
N SER A 15 -18.49 -0.64 -32.77
CA SER A 15 -19.12 -0.92 -31.51
C SER A 15 -18.13 -1.76 -30.69
N GLY A 16 -17.18 -1.10 -29.99
CA GLY A 16 -16.35 -1.73 -29.00
C GLY A 16 -17.21 -2.08 -27.78
N CYS A 17 -17.74 -3.30 -27.73
CA CYS A 17 -18.25 -3.88 -26.50
C CYS A 17 -17.05 -4.07 -25.56
N ALA A 18 -16.78 -3.06 -24.72
CA ALA A 18 -15.97 -3.26 -23.56
C ALA A 18 -16.74 -4.24 -22.65
N SER A 19 -16.34 -5.51 -22.67
CA SER A 19 -16.82 -6.50 -21.71
C SER A 19 -16.41 -6.00 -20.33
N VAL A 20 -17.37 -5.46 -19.58
CA VAL A 20 -17.24 -5.24 -18.14
C VAL A 20 -17.12 -6.64 -17.55
N ALA A 21 -15.91 -7.04 -17.21
CA ALA A 21 -15.71 -8.27 -16.47
C ALA A 21 -16.47 -8.12 -15.14
N THR A 22 -17.63 -8.73 -15.06
CA THR A 22 -18.39 -8.90 -13.83
C THR A 22 -17.48 -9.68 -12.88
N ILE A 23 -17.22 -9.12 -11.71
CA ILE A 23 -16.60 -9.89 -10.61
C ILE A 23 -17.60 -10.98 -10.30
N ASP A 24 -17.23 -12.21 -10.64
CA ASP A 24 -18.11 -13.37 -10.44
C ASP A 24 -18.28 -13.58 -8.92
N VAL A 25 -19.52 -13.46 -8.48
CA VAL A 25 -19.91 -13.56 -7.06
C VAL A 25 -19.95 -15.04 -6.71
N ALA A 26 -18.82 -15.61 -6.39
CA ALA A 26 -18.79 -16.96 -5.84
C ALA A 26 -17.87 -16.98 -4.61
N VAL A 27 -18.53 -17.13 -3.47
CA VAL A 27 -17.98 -17.67 -2.23
C VAL A 27 -16.98 -16.79 -1.50
N GLN A 28 -17.32 -16.49 -0.23
CA GLN A 28 -16.34 -16.06 0.78
C GLN A 28 -15.09 -16.94 0.69
N ARG A 29 -14.08 -16.47 -0.02
CA ARG A 29 -12.75 -17.06 0.09
C ARG A 29 -12.05 -16.30 1.21
N PRO A 30 -11.76 -16.96 2.34
CA PRO A 30 -10.81 -16.38 3.27
C PRO A 30 -9.53 -16.11 2.50
N SER A 31 -8.88 -14.97 2.82
CA SER A 31 -7.53 -14.71 2.30
C SER A 31 -6.68 -15.97 2.51
N PRO A 32 -5.88 -16.41 1.52
CA PRO A 32 -4.84 -17.38 1.78
C PRO A 32 -4.05 -16.88 2.99
N ALA A 33 -3.56 -17.80 3.82
CA ALA A 33 -2.93 -17.53 5.11
C ALA A 33 -2.16 -16.21 5.07
N GLU A 34 -2.44 -15.33 6.03
CA GLU A 34 -1.95 -13.95 6.12
C GLU A 34 -0.49 -13.85 5.67
N VAL A 35 -0.30 -13.26 4.51
CA VAL A 35 1.02 -13.11 3.91
C VAL A 35 1.87 -12.16 4.74
N LEU A 36 1.21 -11.22 5.41
CA LEU A 36 1.79 -10.29 6.37
C LEU A 36 1.08 -10.51 7.71
N ARG A 37 1.84 -10.87 8.73
CA ARG A 37 1.33 -11.10 10.08
C ARG A 37 1.44 -9.80 10.87
N PHE A 38 0.30 -9.21 11.18
CA PHE A 38 0.24 -8.02 12.02
C PHE A 38 0.87 -8.31 13.39
N GLY A 39 1.64 -7.34 13.93
CA GLY A 39 2.38 -7.52 15.18
C GLY A 39 3.60 -8.43 15.10
N VAL A 40 3.91 -8.97 13.92
CA VAL A 40 5.14 -9.74 13.66
C VAL A 40 5.92 -9.10 12.52
N ASP A 41 5.27 -8.90 11.39
CA ASP A 41 5.89 -8.39 10.18
C ASP A 41 5.65 -6.88 9.98
N THR A 42 5.12 -6.19 11.00
CA THR A 42 4.87 -4.75 11.05
C THR A 42 5.77 -4.04 12.05
N PHE A 43 5.98 -2.73 11.89
CA PHE A 43 6.71 -1.94 12.87
C PHE A 43 5.95 -1.85 14.20
N ALA A 44 6.68 -1.81 15.31
CA ALA A 44 6.13 -1.69 16.66
C ALA A 44 5.86 -0.24 17.09
N PHE A 45 6.36 0.74 16.35
CA PHE A 45 6.20 2.16 16.63
C PHE A 45 5.24 2.82 15.64
N ALA A 46 4.56 3.86 16.09
CA ALA A 46 3.67 4.66 15.26
C ALA A 46 4.45 5.68 14.40
N ASN A 47 3.84 6.06 13.28
CA ASN A 47 4.24 7.26 12.55
C ASN A 47 3.92 8.50 13.40
N GLU A 48 4.95 9.16 13.91
CA GLU A 48 4.83 10.31 14.80
C GLU A 48 4.63 11.64 14.04
N SER A 49 3.79 11.65 13.02
CA SER A 49 3.51 12.88 12.25
C SER A 49 2.97 14.05 13.08
N ARG A 50 2.64 13.78 14.34
CA ARG A 50 2.09 14.74 15.31
C ARG A 50 3.04 15.17 16.41
N THR A 51 4.27 14.70 16.45
CA THR A 51 5.20 15.26 17.43
C THR A 51 5.49 16.70 17.05
N ASN A 52 4.78 17.60 17.70
CA ASN A 52 5.14 18.99 17.81
C ASN A 52 6.56 19.08 18.36
N ASN A 53 7.54 19.04 17.50
CA ASN A 53 8.91 19.33 17.83
C ASN A 53 9.11 20.83 17.54
N PRO A 54 8.96 21.70 18.55
CA PRO A 54 9.12 23.15 18.33
C PRO A 54 10.50 23.39 17.75
N GLY A 55 10.59 23.87 16.53
CA GLY A 55 11.85 24.21 15.87
C GLY A 55 12.40 23.20 14.85
N LYS A 56 11.75 22.06 14.63
CA LYS A 56 12.04 21.23 13.46
C LYS A 56 10.82 21.21 12.53
N PRO A 57 11.00 21.52 11.23
CA PRO A 57 9.92 21.32 10.28
C PRO A 57 9.45 19.88 10.38
N ASP A 58 8.14 19.68 10.35
CA ASP A 58 7.52 18.37 10.46
C ASP A 58 7.88 17.49 9.23
N LEU A 59 9.11 16.97 9.25
CA LEU A 59 9.65 16.09 8.21
C LEU A 59 8.97 14.72 8.21
N TYR A 60 8.11 14.46 9.20
CA TYR A 60 7.41 13.20 9.37
C TYR A 60 6.10 13.11 8.58
N ALA A 61 5.58 14.20 8.04
CA ALA A 61 4.32 14.21 7.29
C ALA A 61 4.22 13.17 6.16
N ASN A 62 5.36 12.65 5.69
CA ASN A 62 5.42 11.61 4.66
C ASN A 62 6.02 10.28 5.16
N TYR A 63 6.20 10.11 6.47
CA TYR A 63 6.80 8.89 7.02
C TYR A 63 5.90 7.68 6.85
N CYS A 64 4.60 7.85 6.90
CA CYS A 64 3.64 6.78 6.63
C CYS A 64 3.92 6.08 5.29
N PHE A 65 4.28 6.83 4.25
CA PHE A 65 4.65 6.27 2.94
C PHE A 65 5.91 5.40 3.01
N VAL A 66 6.91 5.87 3.75
CA VAL A 66 8.18 5.15 3.92
C VAL A 66 7.98 3.92 4.79
N MET A 67 7.21 4.03 5.87
CA MET A 67 6.91 2.90 6.76
C MET A 67 6.08 1.83 6.04
N ALA A 68 5.01 2.19 5.35
CA ALA A 68 4.20 1.27 4.58
C ALA A 68 5.04 0.53 3.52
N ARG A 69 5.87 1.26 2.77
CA ARG A 69 6.83 0.67 1.82
C ARG A 69 7.83 -0.22 2.52
N GLY A 70 8.37 0.22 3.66
CA GLY A 70 9.35 -0.50 4.46
C GLY A 70 8.85 -1.87 4.91
N VAL A 71 7.62 -1.98 5.36
CA VAL A 71 7.02 -3.28 5.74
C VAL A 71 7.08 -4.28 4.58
N ILE A 72 6.71 -3.85 3.37
CA ILE A 72 6.78 -4.70 2.17
C ILE A 72 8.25 -5.06 1.84
N GLN A 73 9.17 -4.10 1.98
CA GLN A 73 10.58 -4.33 1.69
C GLN A 73 11.21 -5.30 2.70
N PHE A 74 10.90 -5.17 3.99
CA PHE A 74 11.36 -6.11 5.00
C PHE A 74 10.84 -7.53 4.74
N GLN A 75 9.55 -7.69 4.44
CA GLN A 75 8.97 -8.98 4.10
C GLN A 75 9.68 -9.66 2.90
N ARG A 76 10.06 -8.87 1.90
CA ARG A 76 10.64 -9.39 0.65
C ARG A 76 12.15 -9.59 0.71
N PHE A 77 12.87 -8.76 1.47
CA PHE A 77 14.31 -8.60 1.35
C PHE A 77 15.08 -8.80 2.65
N ALA A 78 14.40 -8.94 3.80
CA ALA A 78 15.03 -9.21 5.08
C ALA A 78 14.80 -10.65 5.55
N ARG A 79 15.73 -11.15 6.37
CA ARG A 79 15.63 -12.40 7.09
C ARG A 79 16.07 -12.17 8.53
N PHE A 80 15.26 -12.61 9.48
CA PHE A 80 15.52 -12.46 10.89
C PHE A 80 16.18 -13.73 11.45
N GLU A 81 17.25 -13.55 12.26
CA GLU A 81 18.01 -14.64 12.89
C GLU A 81 18.12 -14.42 14.39
N PRO A 82 17.14 -14.90 15.19
CA PRO A 82 17.10 -14.64 16.63
C PRO A 82 18.28 -15.22 17.41
N GLY A 83 18.88 -16.31 16.94
CA GLY A 83 20.01 -16.97 17.57
C GLY A 83 21.38 -16.34 17.28
N ALA A 84 21.46 -15.40 16.37
CA ALA A 84 22.72 -14.74 16.03
C ALA A 84 23.01 -13.56 16.98
N PRO A 85 24.29 -13.22 17.20
CA PRO A 85 24.68 -12.08 18.05
C PRO A 85 24.07 -10.76 17.56
N ARG A 86 23.66 -9.92 18.51
CA ARG A 86 23.18 -8.57 18.21
C ARG A 86 24.30 -7.67 17.69
N LEU A 87 23.92 -6.75 16.82
CA LEU A 87 24.80 -5.73 16.26
C LEU A 87 24.69 -4.40 17.03
N THR A 88 25.57 -3.46 16.73
CA THR A 88 25.45 -2.07 17.15
C THR A 88 24.32 -1.35 16.43
N ALA A 89 23.85 -0.22 16.96
CA ALA A 89 22.80 0.58 16.33
C ALA A 89 23.18 1.07 14.92
N ASP A 90 24.44 1.44 14.71
CA ASP A 90 24.95 1.89 13.42
C ASP A 90 24.94 0.75 12.38
N GLU A 91 25.37 -0.43 12.78
CA GLU A 91 25.33 -1.62 11.91
C GLU A 91 23.89 -1.99 11.55
N TYR A 92 22.94 -1.90 12.49
CA TYR A 92 21.52 -2.10 12.19
C TYR A 92 21.00 -1.02 11.24
N THR A 93 21.37 0.24 11.41
CA THR A 93 21.02 1.32 10.49
C THR A 93 21.46 0.99 9.05
N GLU A 94 22.69 0.49 8.89
CA GLU A 94 23.18 0.08 7.56
C GLU A 94 22.44 -1.15 7.00
N ARG A 95 22.04 -2.11 7.85
CA ARG A 95 21.18 -3.23 7.41
C ARG A 95 19.83 -2.75 6.93
N VAL A 96 19.18 -1.84 7.67
CA VAL A 96 17.92 -1.23 7.24
C VAL A 96 18.06 -0.52 5.91
N LYS A 97 19.09 0.32 5.72
CA LYS A 97 19.36 0.98 4.43
C LYS A 97 19.49 -0.02 3.28
N ARG A 98 20.19 -1.14 3.49
CA ARG A 98 20.34 -2.20 2.48
C ARG A 98 19.00 -2.87 2.12
N VAL A 99 18.13 -3.11 3.10
CA VAL A 99 16.78 -3.65 2.87
C VAL A 99 15.96 -2.67 2.03
N VAL A 100 15.92 -1.39 2.41
CA VAL A 100 15.07 -0.38 1.76
C VAL A 100 15.66 0.22 0.50
N ALA A 101 16.91 -0.10 0.15
CA ALA A 101 17.51 0.29 -1.12
C ALA A 101 16.86 -0.40 -2.33
N ARG A 102 16.19 -1.53 -2.12
CA ARG A 102 15.49 -2.27 -3.17
C ARG A 102 14.08 -1.75 -3.36
N ALA A 103 13.65 -1.66 -4.61
CA ALA A 103 12.29 -1.24 -4.92
C ALA A 103 11.26 -2.28 -4.40
N SER A 104 10.22 -1.79 -3.73
CA SER A 104 9.22 -2.64 -3.07
C SER A 104 8.38 -3.49 -4.04
N TRP A 105 8.33 -3.14 -5.34
CA TRP A 105 7.64 -3.93 -6.38
C TRP A 105 8.47 -5.07 -6.97
N ARG A 106 9.76 -5.18 -6.59
CA ARG A 106 10.59 -6.30 -7.05
C ARG A 106 10.18 -7.59 -6.35
N ASP A 107 10.40 -8.70 -7.04
CA ASP A 107 10.13 -10.02 -6.48
C ASP A 107 10.94 -10.24 -5.18
N PRO A 108 10.39 -11.03 -4.24
CA PRO A 108 11.12 -11.42 -3.04
C PRO A 108 12.45 -12.09 -3.38
N LEU A 109 13.48 -11.77 -2.62
CA LEU A 109 14.75 -12.50 -2.74
C LEU A 109 14.62 -13.91 -2.17
N PRO A 110 15.36 -14.87 -2.74
CA PRO A 110 15.58 -16.17 -2.09
C PRO A 110 16.07 -15.96 -0.64
N PRO A 111 15.69 -16.81 0.31
CA PRO A 111 16.03 -16.65 1.73
C PRO A 111 17.51 -16.37 2.01
N ASP A 112 18.41 -17.02 1.27
CA ASP A 112 19.85 -16.89 1.46
C ASP A 112 20.43 -15.56 0.94
N ASP A 113 19.74 -14.91 -0.01
CA ASP A 113 20.14 -13.62 -0.58
C ASP A 113 19.58 -12.42 0.21
N ARG A 114 18.71 -12.69 1.19
CA ARG A 114 18.09 -11.63 2.00
C ARG A 114 19.09 -11.01 2.97
N VAL A 115 18.85 -9.75 3.30
CA VAL A 115 19.64 -9.05 4.31
C VAL A 115 19.31 -9.65 5.68
N VAL A 116 20.33 -10.21 6.35
CA VAL A 116 20.18 -10.79 7.68
C VAL A 116 20.05 -9.70 8.73
N ILE A 117 19.03 -9.80 9.58
CA ILE A 117 18.83 -9.00 10.79
C ILE A 117 19.04 -9.92 11.99
N PRO A 118 20.24 -9.97 12.55
CA PRO A 118 20.57 -10.89 13.64
C PRO A 118 20.00 -10.44 14.98
N GLY A 119 19.80 -11.39 15.92
CA GLY A 119 19.37 -11.12 17.29
C GLY A 119 17.88 -10.83 17.49
N TYR A 120 17.07 -10.95 16.45
CA TYR A 120 15.62 -10.70 16.49
C TYR A 120 14.84 -11.75 15.70
N ALA A 121 13.62 -12.05 16.20
CA ALA A 121 12.73 -13.02 15.58
C ALA A 121 11.78 -12.43 14.52
N SER A 122 11.61 -11.09 14.51
CA SER A 122 10.62 -10.43 13.67
C SER A 122 10.92 -8.94 13.47
N LEU A 123 10.27 -8.34 12.49
CA LEU A 123 10.31 -6.88 12.29
C LEU A 123 9.76 -6.13 13.51
N HIS A 124 8.69 -6.63 14.10
CA HIS A 124 8.08 -6.00 15.28
C HIS A 124 9.08 -5.96 16.45
N ALA A 125 9.66 -7.10 16.83
CA ALA A 125 10.64 -7.16 17.91
C ALA A 125 11.88 -6.31 17.61
N PHE A 126 12.39 -6.36 16.38
CA PHE A 126 13.52 -5.54 15.94
C PHE A 126 13.21 -4.05 16.05
N SER A 127 12.09 -3.62 15.51
CA SER A 127 11.73 -2.20 15.51
C SER A 127 11.33 -1.67 16.89
N HIS A 128 10.84 -2.53 17.79
CA HIS A 128 10.60 -2.17 19.18
C HIS A 128 11.91 -1.82 19.89
N ASP A 129 12.93 -2.68 19.79
CA ASP A 129 14.19 -2.50 20.50
C ASP A 129 15.14 -1.49 19.81
N GLN A 130 15.08 -1.39 18.49
CA GLN A 130 16.01 -0.61 17.67
C GLN A 130 15.30 0.50 16.88
N GLU A 131 14.27 1.12 17.46
CA GLU A 131 13.45 2.14 16.80
C GLU A 131 14.29 3.26 16.18
N ALA A 132 15.27 3.78 16.91
CA ALA A 132 16.15 4.85 16.43
C ALA A 132 16.96 4.43 15.20
N ALA A 133 17.55 3.22 15.22
CA ALA A 133 18.32 2.67 14.10
C ALA A 133 17.41 2.41 12.87
N VAL A 134 16.21 1.89 13.10
CA VAL A 134 15.21 1.67 12.04
C VAL A 134 14.80 3.00 11.41
N LYS A 135 14.44 4.00 12.22
CA LYS A 135 14.07 5.33 11.73
C LYS A 135 15.21 6.00 10.95
N ALA A 136 16.44 5.88 11.42
CA ALA A 136 17.61 6.41 10.73
C ALA A 136 17.90 5.71 9.40
N GLY A 137 17.62 4.41 9.32
CA GLY A 137 17.82 3.60 8.12
C GLY A 137 16.72 3.72 7.08
N LEU A 138 15.48 4.08 7.49
CA LEU A 138 14.35 4.27 6.57
C LEU A 138 14.55 5.53 5.72
N VAL A 139 15.18 5.39 4.57
CA VAL A 139 15.50 6.46 3.60
C VAL A 139 14.46 6.55 2.49
N GLY A 140 14.57 7.59 1.65
CA GLY A 140 13.78 7.73 0.43
C GLY A 140 12.55 8.64 0.57
N ARG A 141 12.49 9.52 1.58
CA ARG A 141 11.43 10.53 1.76
C ARG A 141 11.31 11.47 0.57
N PHE A 142 12.44 11.93 0.04
CA PHE A 142 12.45 12.84 -1.10
C PHE A 142 11.71 12.25 -2.30
N TRP A 143 11.98 10.99 -2.63
CA TRP A 143 11.30 10.30 -3.74
C TRP A 143 9.80 10.12 -3.49
N THR A 144 9.40 9.97 -2.23
CA THR A 144 7.98 9.94 -1.85
C THR A 144 7.29 11.26 -2.18
N LEU A 145 7.93 12.39 -1.89
CA LEU A 145 7.37 13.73 -2.17
C LEU A 145 7.18 13.98 -3.66
N VAL A 146 8.11 13.55 -4.49
CA VAL A 146 8.06 13.76 -5.95
C VAL A 146 7.30 12.67 -6.70
N HIS A 147 6.85 11.63 -6.02
CA HIS A 147 6.12 10.54 -6.62
C HIS A 147 4.79 10.99 -7.19
N TRP A 148 4.52 10.65 -8.46
CA TRP A 148 3.33 11.12 -9.19
C TRP A 148 2.02 10.86 -8.45
N THR A 149 1.90 9.72 -7.75
CA THR A 149 0.67 9.37 -7.04
C THR A 149 0.30 10.38 -5.95
N ASN A 150 1.28 11.05 -5.31
CA ASN A 150 1.03 12.11 -4.34
C ASN A 150 0.35 13.34 -4.96
N TRP A 151 0.69 13.65 -6.19
CA TRP A 151 0.09 14.76 -6.93
C TRP A 151 -1.25 14.38 -7.56
N ARG A 152 -1.40 13.10 -7.87
CA ARG A 152 -2.62 12.58 -8.49
C ARG A 152 -3.87 12.75 -7.63
N VAL A 153 -3.74 12.89 -6.32
CA VAL A 153 -4.87 13.03 -5.38
C VAL A 153 -5.72 14.26 -5.63
N VAL A 154 -5.14 15.33 -6.20
CA VAL A 154 -5.87 16.56 -6.51
C VAL A 154 -6.78 16.44 -7.75
N PHE A 155 -6.56 15.44 -8.60
CA PHE A 155 -7.36 15.24 -9.78
C PHE A 155 -8.61 14.41 -9.49
N PRO A 156 -9.74 14.69 -10.19
CA PRO A 156 -10.91 13.86 -10.08
C PRO A 156 -10.61 12.39 -10.41
N MET A 157 -11.15 11.49 -9.61
CA MET A 157 -11.03 10.05 -9.85
C MET A 157 -12.42 9.46 -10.05
N PRO A 158 -12.77 9.05 -11.27
CA PRO A 158 -14.08 8.49 -11.55
C PRO A 158 -14.26 7.14 -10.87
N ARG A 159 -15.51 6.78 -10.59
CA ARG A 159 -15.88 5.55 -9.86
C ARG A 159 -15.30 4.27 -10.49
N TRP A 160 -15.23 4.19 -11.81
CA TRP A 160 -14.64 3.03 -12.51
C TRP A 160 -13.14 2.85 -12.21
N GLN A 161 -12.42 3.95 -11.94
CA GLN A 161 -11.01 3.84 -11.51
C GLN A 161 -10.90 3.32 -10.08
N GLN A 162 -11.81 3.71 -9.17
CA GLN A 162 -11.87 3.16 -7.81
C GLN A 162 -12.16 1.65 -7.85
N GLU A 163 -13.10 1.23 -8.67
CA GLU A 163 -13.40 -0.18 -8.90
C GLU A 163 -12.19 -0.95 -9.47
N ARG A 164 -11.44 -0.34 -10.39
CA ARG A 164 -10.20 -0.93 -10.90
C ARG A 164 -9.16 -1.09 -9.80
N VAL A 165 -8.97 -0.08 -8.95
CA VAL A 165 -8.03 -0.17 -7.80
C VAL A 165 -8.44 -1.28 -6.86
N ALA A 166 -9.74 -1.40 -6.52
CA ALA A 166 -10.24 -2.46 -5.65
C ALA A 166 -9.98 -3.84 -6.24
N ARG A 167 -10.29 -4.04 -7.53
CA ARG A 167 -10.08 -5.31 -8.23
C ARG A 167 -8.59 -5.70 -8.28
N GLU A 168 -7.72 -4.76 -8.62
CA GLU A 168 -6.28 -4.98 -8.70
C GLU A 168 -5.70 -5.28 -7.32
N ALA A 169 -6.11 -4.54 -6.28
CA ALA A 169 -5.67 -4.80 -4.91
C ALA A 169 -6.16 -6.16 -4.41
N LEU A 170 -7.43 -6.50 -4.68
CA LEU A 170 -7.99 -7.80 -4.35
C LEU A 170 -7.21 -8.95 -5.00
N ALA A 171 -6.90 -8.84 -6.29
CA ALA A 171 -6.16 -9.87 -7.01
C ALA A 171 -4.76 -10.08 -6.40
N GLU A 172 -4.03 -9.02 -6.09
CA GLU A 172 -2.70 -9.13 -5.51
C GLU A 172 -2.73 -9.70 -4.08
N VAL A 173 -3.65 -9.21 -3.23
CA VAL A 173 -3.78 -9.74 -1.87
C VAL A 173 -4.23 -11.21 -1.89
N ALA A 174 -5.09 -11.61 -2.83
CA ALA A 174 -5.49 -13.00 -3.02
C ALA A 174 -4.33 -13.92 -3.44
N GLU A 175 -3.34 -13.37 -4.15
CA GLU A 175 -2.10 -14.08 -4.51
C GLU A 175 -1.02 -13.96 -3.44
N GLY A 176 -1.34 -13.38 -2.31
CA GLY A 176 -0.41 -13.27 -1.21
C GLY A 176 0.57 -12.08 -1.30
N ARG A 177 0.31 -11.11 -2.14
CA ARG A 177 1.13 -9.90 -2.26
C ARG A 177 0.48 -8.72 -1.55
N PRO A 178 1.10 -8.15 -0.51
CA PRO A 178 0.58 -6.95 0.14
C PRO A 178 0.63 -5.75 -0.80
N VAL A 179 -0.40 -4.91 -0.74
CA VAL A 179 -0.59 -3.75 -1.63
C VAL A 179 -0.53 -2.46 -0.85
N GLN A 180 0.37 -1.56 -1.23
CA GLN A 180 0.40 -0.22 -0.66
C GLN A 180 -0.66 0.65 -1.33
N LEU A 181 -1.52 1.25 -0.51
CA LEU A 181 -2.58 2.16 -0.91
C LEU A 181 -2.35 3.55 -0.32
N LEU A 182 -2.35 4.57 -1.17
CA LEU A 182 -2.57 5.95 -0.74
C LEU A 182 -4.08 6.16 -0.60
N VAL A 183 -4.52 6.61 0.55
CA VAL A 183 -5.91 6.91 0.86
C VAL A 183 -6.07 8.39 1.19
N THR A 184 -7.14 9.01 0.68
CA THR A 184 -7.38 10.44 0.88
C THR A 184 -8.88 10.76 0.86
N ASN A 185 -9.29 11.73 1.66
CA ASN A 185 -10.64 12.32 1.65
C ASN A 185 -10.67 13.70 0.97
N PHE A 186 -9.68 14.00 0.09
CA PHE A 186 -9.68 15.25 -0.67
C PHE A 186 -11.09 15.57 -1.23
N PRO A 187 -11.59 16.81 -1.11
CA PRO A 187 -10.84 18.06 -0.86
C PRO A 187 -10.71 18.48 0.61
N THR A 188 -11.19 17.72 1.58
CA THR A 188 -11.14 18.14 2.99
C THR A 188 -9.71 18.13 3.57
N TRP A 189 -8.78 17.36 2.99
CA TRP A 189 -7.37 17.23 3.40
C TRP A 189 -7.14 16.74 4.84
N GLU A 190 -8.17 16.24 5.51
CA GLU A 190 -8.03 15.66 6.85
C GLU A 190 -7.31 14.33 6.82
N LEU A 191 -7.45 13.61 5.70
CA LEU A 191 -6.80 12.33 5.45
C LEU A 191 -6.01 12.41 4.13
N ASN A 192 -4.69 12.29 4.24
CA ASN A 192 -3.77 12.00 3.14
C ASN A 192 -2.70 11.05 3.68
N HIS A 193 -2.98 9.76 3.59
CA HIS A 193 -2.28 8.73 4.33
C HIS A 193 -2.00 7.50 3.47
N THR A 194 -1.09 6.65 3.90
CA THR A 194 -0.80 5.40 3.20
C THR A 194 -0.87 4.21 4.14
N VAL A 195 -1.45 3.14 3.64
CA VAL A 195 -1.65 1.88 4.35
C VAL A 195 -1.21 0.71 3.49
N VAL A 196 -1.07 -0.48 4.08
CA VAL A 196 -0.76 -1.71 3.36
C VAL A 196 -1.90 -2.70 3.54
N ALA A 197 -2.64 -2.97 2.47
CA ALA A 197 -3.63 -4.04 2.44
C ALA A 197 -2.92 -5.39 2.35
N TYR A 198 -3.25 -6.32 3.26
CA TYR A 198 -2.59 -7.62 3.35
C TYR A 198 -3.55 -8.80 3.51
N ALA A 199 -4.81 -8.54 3.84
CA ALA A 199 -5.87 -9.54 3.90
C ALA A 199 -7.18 -8.92 3.42
N TYR A 200 -8.16 -9.75 3.07
CA TYR A 200 -9.48 -9.29 2.65
C TYR A 200 -10.59 -10.26 3.05
N ARG A 201 -11.79 -9.73 3.10
CA ARG A 201 -13.05 -10.50 3.11
C ARG A 201 -13.97 -9.92 2.07
N GLN A 202 -14.73 -10.77 1.40
CA GLN A 202 -15.77 -10.37 0.47
C GLN A 202 -17.11 -10.86 1.00
N ASP A 203 -18.12 -9.98 1.02
CA ASP A 203 -19.47 -10.35 1.42
C ASP A 203 -20.32 -10.84 0.23
N SER A 204 -21.58 -11.23 0.49
CA SER A 204 -22.53 -11.72 -0.51
C SER A 204 -22.89 -10.67 -1.57
N ASP A 205 -22.79 -9.39 -1.23
CA ASP A 205 -23.11 -8.27 -2.11
C ASP A 205 -21.92 -7.88 -2.99
N GLY A 206 -20.78 -8.53 -2.74
CA GLY A 206 -19.52 -8.30 -3.46
C GLY A 206 -18.72 -7.12 -2.96
N ASN A 207 -19.06 -6.56 -1.78
CA ASN A 207 -18.22 -5.58 -1.13
C ASN A 207 -16.94 -6.24 -0.62
N VAL A 208 -15.85 -5.50 -0.62
CA VAL A 208 -14.54 -6.02 -0.21
C VAL A 208 -14.05 -5.25 1.00
N LEU A 209 -13.90 -5.94 2.13
CA LEU A 209 -13.26 -5.42 3.33
C LEU A 209 -11.77 -5.79 3.29
N PHE A 210 -10.89 -4.81 3.11
CA PHE A 210 -9.45 -4.97 3.26
C PHE A 210 -9.02 -4.76 4.71
N THR A 211 -8.26 -5.69 5.24
CA THR A 211 -7.49 -5.51 6.48
C THR A 211 -6.16 -4.88 6.11
N VAL A 212 -5.82 -3.79 6.78
CA VAL A 212 -4.64 -3.00 6.43
C VAL A 212 -3.72 -2.78 7.63
N TYR A 213 -2.42 -2.73 7.37
CA TYR A 213 -1.47 -2.14 8.30
C TYR A 213 -1.52 -0.62 8.13
N ASP A 214 -1.84 0.07 9.22
CA ASP A 214 -1.80 1.52 9.32
C ASP A 214 -0.55 1.94 10.09
N PRO A 215 0.41 2.66 9.46
CA PRO A 215 1.60 3.13 10.16
C PRO A 215 1.32 4.02 11.37
N ASN A 216 0.14 4.62 11.47
CA ASN A 216 -0.23 5.48 12.60
C ASN A 216 -0.80 4.69 13.80
N ASP A 217 -1.23 3.44 13.59
CA ASP A 217 -1.69 2.58 14.68
C ASP A 217 -0.99 1.22 14.66
N PRO A 218 0.12 1.06 15.40
CA PRO A 218 0.85 -0.21 15.48
C PRO A 218 0.14 -1.26 16.35
N ARG A 219 -0.94 -0.90 17.06
CA ARG A 219 -1.61 -1.77 18.05
C ARG A 219 -2.71 -2.62 17.43
N GLU A 220 -3.40 -2.10 16.41
CA GLU A 220 -4.53 -2.77 15.79
C GLU A 220 -4.56 -2.56 14.27
N PRO A 221 -5.00 -3.58 13.50
CA PRO A 221 -5.18 -3.42 12.07
C PRO A 221 -6.25 -2.38 11.72
N GLY A 222 -5.97 -1.58 10.71
CA GLY A 222 -6.96 -0.71 10.09
C GLY A 222 -7.89 -1.48 9.15
N ARG A 223 -8.95 -0.81 8.68
CA ARG A 223 -9.95 -1.38 7.77
C ARG A 223 -10.36 -0.39 6.71
N VAL A 224 -10.35 -0.85 5.47
CA VAL A 224 -10.82 -0.11 4.30
C VAL A 224 -11.80 -0.98 3.54
N THR A 225 -13.01 -0.49 3.31
CA THR A 225 -14.05 -1.21 2.57
C THR A 225 -14.22 -0.62 1.18
N PHE A 226 -14.34 -1.46 0.17
CA PHE A 226 -14.82 -1.07 -1.15
C PHE A 226 -16.29 -1.47 -1.26
N ASP A 227 -17.16 -0.47 -1.37
CA ASP A 227 -18.59 -0.63 -1.67
C ASP A 227 -18.75 -0.83 -3.18
N ARG A 228 -19.26 -2.00 -3.58
CA ARG A 228 -19.42 -2.37 -4.98
C ARG A 228 -20.56 -1.59 -5.66
N ALA A 229 -21.65 -1.34 -4.95
CA ALA A 229 -22.81 -0.65 -5.52
C ALA A 229 -22.46 0.82 -5.79
N GLU A 230 -21.82 1.48 -4.85
CA GLU A 230 -21.38 2.86 -4.95
C GLU A 230 -20.08 3.03 -5.72
N ARG A 231 -19.34 1.95 -5.96
CA ARG A 231 -17.98 1.93 -6.55
C ARG A 231 -17.04 2.93 -5.90
N ARG A 232 -17.02 2.92 -4.56
CA ARG A 232 -16.15 3.82 -3.79
C ARG A 232 -15.53 3.10 -2.61
N PHE A 233 -14.43 3.65 -2.14
CA PHE A 233 -13.82 3.22 -0.90
C PHE A 233 -14.36 4.01 0.29
N GLU A 234 -14.40 3.33 1.44
CA GLU A 234 -14.70 3.91 2.73
C GLU A 234 -13.64 3.46 3.75
N ALA A 235 -13.19 4.39 4.58
CA ALA A 235 -12.42 4.05 5.75
C ALA A 235 -13.39 3.66 6.87
N SER A 236 -13.26 2.45 7.40
CA SER A 236 -14.02 2.02 8.58
C SER A 236 -13.22 2.18 9.86
N ARG A 237 -11.90 2.16 9.75
CA ARG A 237 -10.97 2.49 10.83
C ARG A 237 -9.59 2.81 10.24
N LEU A 238 -9.24 4.07 10.17
CA LEU A 238 -7.91 4.55 9.77
C LEU A 238 -7.59 5.82 10.51
N TYR A 239 -6.31 6.08 10.73
CA TYR A 239 -5.77 7.36 11.15
C TYR A 239 -6.66 8.07 12.20
N ASP A 240 -6.45 7.76 13.48
CA ASP A 240 -7.22 8.33 14.59
C ASP A 240 -8.74 8.16 14.47
N THR A 241 -9.18 6.99 14.05
CA THR A 241 -10.60 6.69 13.94
C THR A 241 -11.33 7.38 12.78
N HIS A 242 -10.62 7.89 11.75
CA HIS A 242 -11.30 8.40 10.57
C HIS A 242 -12.26 7.35 10.01
N VAL A 243 -13.50 7.74 9.84
CA VAL A 243 -14.58 6.94 9.26
C VAL A 243 -15.23 7.74 8.15
N GLY A 244 -15.46 7.13 6.99
CA GLY A 244 -16.22 7.74 5.90
C GLY A 244 -15.60 7.56 4.52
N PRO A 245 -16.16 8.26 3.53
CA PRO A 245 -15.76 8.12 2.14
C PRO A 245 -14.32 8.58 1.91
N ILE A 246 -13.58 7.75 1.16
CA ILE A 246 -12.20 8.03 0.74
C ILE A 246 -12.01 7.68 -0.73
N ARG A 247 -10.89 8.14 -1.28
CA ARG A 247 -10.34 7.64 -2.54
C ARG A 247 -9.08 6.85 -2.25
N ALA A 248 -8.91 5.71 -2.93
CA ALA A 248 -7.73 4.88 -2.80
C ALA A 248 -6.95 4.84 -4.13
N PHE A 249 -5.63 4.85 -4.03
CA PHE A 249 -4.70 4.79 -5.16
C PHE A 249 -3.63 3.74 -4.85
N ARG A 250 -3.37 2.83 -5.79
CA ARG A 250 -2.22 1.93 -5.66
C ARG A 250 -0.93 2.72 -5.78
N MET A 251 0.06 2.34 -4.97
CA MET A 251 1.40 2.94 -4.99
C MET A 251 2.48 1.87 -5.12
N TYR A 252 3.60 2.27 -5.69
CA TYR A 252 4.84 1.49 -5.75
C TYR A 252 4.67 0.09 -6.36
N TYR A 253 3.88 0.00 -7.43
CA TYR A 253 3.76 -1.22 -8.24
C TYR A 253 4.60 -1.15 -9.54
N GLY A 254 5.36 -0.08 -9.71
CA GLY A 254 6.28 0.18 -10.81
C GLY A 254 7.19 1.36 -10.53
N ALA A 255 8.10 1.67 -11.43
CA ALA A 255 9.15 2.69 -11.23
C ALA A 255 8.62 4.12 -11.04
N LEU A 256 7.45 4.42 -11.59
CA LEU A 256 6.81 5.75 -11.52
C LEU A 256 5.41 5.71 -10.92
N LEU A 257 4.94 4.54 -10.52
CA LEU A 257 3.54 4.28 -10.14
C LEU A 257 3.44 3.59 -8.78
#